data_7db894eed8c0c2e3dcaacb549609fb8b
#
_entry.id   7db894eed8c0c2e3dcaacb549609fb8b
#
_cell.length_a   1.000
_cell.length_b   1.000
_cell.length_c   1.000
_cell.angle_alpha   90.00
_cell.angle_beta   90.00
_cell.angle_gamma   90.00
#
_symmetry.space_group_name_H-M   'P 1'
#
loop_
_entity.id
_entity.type
_entity.pdbx_description
1 polymer ?
#
loop_
_entity_poly.entity_id
_entity_poly.type
_entity_poly.pdbx_seq_one_letter_code
_entity_poly.pdbx_strand_id
1 'polypeptide(L)'
;MHVEPRCVRPGVLTRVTALVVVTLALALGTRLPSVAAGAIAVVAFGLAWFAGVLGGVAEAFDATALTGVTELMRFIVPTDGLWRGVVFGLEPPLAVLLALGRGVQGANPFFASEPPPLPFVLWSLAWIVLVLGAAIVAFRRREL
;
A
#
# COMPACT_ATOMS: atom_id res chain seq x y z
N MET A 1 20.32 -25.68 2.53
CA MET A 1 18.93 -25.67 2.99
C MET A 1 18.45 -24.23 2.84
N HIS A 2 18.03 -23.86 1.58
CA HIS A 2 17.47 -22.54 1.30
C HIS A 2 16.08 -22.50 1.94
N VAL A 3 15.95 -21.75 3.02
CA VAL A 3 14.64 -21.34 3.51
C VAL A 3 14.12 -20.35 2.49
N GLU A 4 13.24 -20.79 1.59
CA GLU A 4 12.44 -19.89 0.76
C GLU A 4 11.81 -18.84 1.68
N PRO A 5 12.00 -17.53 1.43
CA PRO A 5 11.29 -16.52 2.21
C PRO A 5 9.81 -16.81 2.01
N ARG A 6 9.13 -17.27 3.07
CA ARG A 6 7.69 -17.54 3.04
C ARG A 6 7.01 -16.24 2.67
N CYS A 7 6.70 -16.09 1.40
CA CYS A 7 5.90 -14.99 0.90
C CYS A 7 4.63 -14.91 1.75
N VAL A 8 4.38 -13.74 2.33
CA VAL A 8 3.15 -13.50 3.07
C VAL A 8 1.99 -13.81 2.12
N ARG A 9 1.07 -14.68 2.52
CA ARG A 9 -0.01 -15.16 1.65
C ARG A 9 -0.77 -13.95 1.08
N PRO A 10 -1.12 -13.92 -0.22
CA PRO A 10 -1.80 -12.79 -0.84
C PRO A 10 -3.10 -12.41 -0.12
N GLY A 11 -3.84 -13.39 0.39
CA GLY A 11 -5.03 -13.15 1.19
C GLY A 11 -4.78 -12.42 2.52
N VAL A 12 -3.60 -12.54 3.12
CA VAL A 12 -3.23 -11.76 4.31
C VAL A 12 -2.95 -10.31 3.91
N LEU A 13 -2.21 -10.09 2.82
CA LEU A 13 -1.91 -8.75 2.31
C LEU A 13 -3.19 -8.01 1.91
N THR A 14 -4.15 -8.68 1.25
CA THR A 14 -5.46 -8.11 0.94
C THR A 14 -6.20 -7.63 2.20
N ARG A 15 -6.18 -8.45 3.27
CA ARG A 15 -6.82 -8.07 4.54
C ARG A 15 -6.11 -6.88 5.19
N VAL A 16 -4.79 -6.84 5.18
CA VAL A 16 -4.02 -5.71 5.72
C VAL A 16 -4.31 -4.43 4.92
N THR A 17 -4.38 -4.50 3.59
CA THR A 17 -4.77 -3.36 2.74
C THR A 17 -6.19 -2.86 3.09
N ALA A 18 -7.15 -3.76 3.23
CA ALA A 18 -8.51 -3.40 3.63
C ALA A 18 -8.52 -2.74 5.03
N LEU A 19 -7.76 -3.29 5.99
CA LEU A 19 -7.64 -2.71 7.32
C LEU A 19 -7.04 -1.29 7.30
N VAL A 20 -6.04 -1.02 6.45
CA VAL A 20 -5.48 0.34 6.29
C VAL A 20 -6.57 1.31 5.84
N VAL A 21 -7.34 0.97 4.81
CA VAL A 21 -8.40 1.84 4.27
C VAL A 21 -9.52 2.05 5.29
N VAL A 22 -9.98 0.99 5.96
CA VAL A 22 -11.01 1.08 7.00
C VAL A 22 -10.53 1.91 8.18
N THR A 23 -9.30 1.70 8.64
CA THR A 23 -8.70 2.48 9.73
C THR A 23 -8.63 3.96 9.40
N LEU A 24 -8.24 4.30 8.15
CA LEU A 24 -8.23 5.68 7.67
C LEU A 24 -9.65 6.28 7.66
N ALA A 25 -10.63 5.54 7.13
CA ALA A 25 -12.02 5.99 7.12
C ALA A 25 -12.58 6.22 8.53
N LEU A 26 -12.29 5.32 9.48
CA LEU A 26 -12.67 5.47 10.88
C LEU A 26 -12.01 6.70 11.53
N ALA A 27 -10.71 6.88 11.30
CA ALA A 27 -9.98 8.04 11.84
C ALA A 27 -10.56 9.37 11.31
N LEU A 28 -10.86 9.44 10.00
CA LEU A 28 -11.51 10.60 9.40
C LEU A 28 -12.93 10.78 9.92
N GLY A 29 -13.68 9.71 10.14
CA GLY A 29 -15.05 9.71 10.68
C GLY A 29 -15.13 10.27 12.11
N THR A 30 -14.01 10.33 12.86
CA THR A 30 -13.97 11.05 14.14
C THR A 30 -14.15 12.58 13.99
N ARG A 31 -13.92 13.13 12.81
CA ARG A 31 -13.94 14.57 12.53
C ARG A 31 -14.93 14.97 11.44
N LEU A 32 -15.26 14.07 10.53
CA LEU A 32 -16.07 14.31 9.32
C LEU A 32 -17.33 13.45 9.32
N PRO A 33 -18.38 13.85 8.59
CA PRO A 33 -19.51 12.97 8.32
C PRO A 33 -19.06 11.67 7.65
N SER A 34 -19.73 10.56 7.94
CA SER A 34 -19.34 9.21 7.51
C SER A 34 -19.14 9.08 5.99
N VAL A 35 -20.01 9.72 5.20
CA VAL A 35 -19.90 9.72 3.73
C VAL A 35 -18.63 10.42 3.26
N ALA A 36 -18.34 11.61 3.81
CA ALA A 36 -17.13 12.36 3.47
C ALA A 36 -15.86 11.61 3.90
N ALA A 37 -15.86 11.00 5.09
CA ALA A 37 -14.74 10.21 5.58
C ALA A 37 -14.45 9.01 4.67
N GLY A 38 -15.49 8.29 4.25
CA GLY A 38 -15.36 7.18 3.30
C GLY A 38 -14.84 7.62 1.94
N ALA A 39 -15.41 8.70 1.39
CA ALA A 39 -14.97 9.24 0.10
C ALA A 39 -13.51 9.67 0.12
N ILE A 40 -13.07 10.37 1.17
CA ILE A 40 -11.67 10.79 1.31
C ILE A 40 -10.74 9.57 1.46
N ALA A 41 -11.14 8.55 2.21
CA ALA A 41 -10.34 7.33 2.35
C ALA A 41 -10.15 6.60 1.01
N VAL A 42 -11.18 6.52 0.17
CA VAL A 42 -11.11 5.93 -1.17
C VAL A 42 -10.22 6.78 -2.09
N VAL A 43 -10.35 8.11 -2.05
CA VAL A 43 -9.50 9.02 -2.83
C VAL A 43 -8.03 8.89 -2.38
N ALA A 44 -7.77 8.84 -1.08
CA ALA A 44 -6.42 8.66 -0.55
C ALA A 44 -5.79 7.32 -1.00
N PHE A 45 -6.58 6.24 -1.00
CA PHE A 45 -6.17 4.96 -1.56
C PHE A 45 -5.81 5.07 -3.05
N GLY A 46 -6.68 5.69 -3.85
CA GLY A 46 -6.44 5.90 -5.27
C GLY A 46 -5.20 6.74 -5.57
N LEU A 47 -4.98 7.80 -4.79
CA LEU A 47 -3.78 8.65 -4.91
C LEU A 47 -2.50 7.89 -4.53
N ALA A 48 -2.53 7.08 -3.46
CA ALA A 48 -1.39 6.27 -3.08
C ALA A 48 -1.06 5.21 -4.15
N TRP A 49 -2.08 4.57 -4.72
CA TRP A 49 -1.92 3.65 -5.83
C TRP A 49 -1.34 4.34 -7.08
N PHE A 50 -1.88 5.51 -7.44
CA PHE A 50 -1.39 6.29 -8.57
C PHE A 50 0.06 6.77 -8.36
N ALA A 51 0.41 7.20 -7.15
CA ALA A 51 1.79 7.55 -6.81
C ALA A 51 2.73 6.34 -6.99
N GLY A 52 2.29 5.13 -6.66
CA GLY A 52 3.05 3.91 -6.91
C GLY A 52 3.29 3.63 -8.40
N VAL A 53 2.28 3.87 -9.24
CA VAL A 53 2.43 3.77 -10.71
C VAL A 53 3.42 4.80 -11.22
N LEU A 54 3.32 6.06 -10.76
CA LEU A 54 4.26 7.12 -11.13
C LEU A 54 5.69 6.79 -10.71
N GLY A 55 5.88 6.16 -9.53
CA GLY A 55 7.18 5.71 -9.08
C GLY A 55 7.82 4.68 -10.00
N GLY A 56 7.02 3.70 -10.48
CA GLY A 56 7.49 2.74 -11.47
C GLY A 56 7.87 3.38 -12.81
N VAL A 57 7.12 4.40 -13.25
CA VAL A 57 7.47 5.18 -14.45
C VAL A 57 8.76 5.99 -14.19
N ALA A 58 8.89 6.62 -13.03
CA ALA A 58 10.06 7.40 -12.67
C ALA A 58 11.34 6.56 -12.66
N GLU A 59 11.28 5.34 -12.15
CA GLU A 59 12.39 4.38 -12.19
C GLU A 59 12.78 4.01 -13.63
N ALA A 60 11.78 3.83 -14.52
CA ALA A 60 12.01 3.50 -15.92
C ALA A 60 12.68 4.65 -16.72
N PHE A 61 12.55 5.91 -16.26
CA PHE A 61 13.09 7.11 -16.92
C PHE A 61 14.17 7.83 -16.09
N ASP A 62 14.72 7.20 -15.03
CA ASP A 62 15.73 7.78 -14.13
C ASP A 62 15.34 9.14 -13.51
N ALA A 63 14.03 9.37 -13.32
CA ALA A 63 13.49 10.64 -12.82
C ALA A 63 13.55 10.71 -11.28
N THR A 64 14.73 10.98 -10.73
CA THR A 64 15.00 10.98 -9.28
C THR A 64 14.10 11.89 -8.43
N ALA A 65 13.60 12.99 -9.00
CA ALA A 65 12.71 13.91 -8.28
C ALA A 65 11.34 13.27 -7.93
N LEU A 66 10.84 12.35 -8.75
CA LEU A 66 9.56 11.68 -8.54
C LEU A 66 9.67 10.50 -7.55
N THR A 67 10.84 9.89 -7.43
CA THR A 67 11.06 8.77 -6.51
C THR A 67 10.85 9.18 -5.06
N GLY A 68 11.35 10.35 -4.65
CA GLY A 68 11.16 10.87 -3.29
C GLY A 68 9.70 11.13 -2.92
N VAL A 69 8.89 11.62 -3.85
CA VAL A 69 7.44 11.82 -3.63
C VAL A 69 6.74 10.47 -3.46
N THR A 70 7.09 9.50 -4.27
CA THR A 70 6.51 8.14 -4.20
C THR A 70 6.84 7.44 -2.88
N GLU A 71 8.08 7.53 -2.44
CA GLU A 71 8.55 7.00 -1.16
C GLU A 71 7.77 7.62 0.02
N LEU A 72 7.61 8.95 0.00
CA LEU A 72 6.84 9.67 1.02
C LEU A 72 5.37 9.20 1.04
N MET A 73 4.74 9.06 -0.13
CA MET A 73 3.36 8.57 -0.22
C MET A 73 3.20 7.14 0.30
N ARG A 74 4.15 6.25 0.00
CA ARG A 74 4.18 4.88 0.54
C ARG A 74 4.30 4.86 2.07
N PHE A 75 5.00 5.83 2.64
CA PHE A 75 5.14 5.95 4.08
C PHE A 75 3.86 6.47 4.76
N ILE A 76 3.20 7.47 4.15
CA ILE A 76 1.97 8.09 4.67
C ILE A 76 0.78 7.15 4.56
N VAL A 77 0.60 6.49 3.40
CA VAL A 77 -0.51 5.56 3.14
C VAL A 77 0.06 4.27 2.55
N PRO A 78 0.36 3.25 3.37
CA PRO A 78 1.11 2.06 2.95
C PRO A 78 0.25 1.06 2.15
N THR A 79 -0.60 1.53 1.22
CA THR A 79 -1.50 0.68 0.43
C THR A 79 -0.86 0.18 -0.86
N ASP A 80 -0.04 1.00 -1.53
CA ASP A 80 0.59 0.62 -2.81
C ASP A 80 1.50 -0.61 -2.67
N GLY A 81 2.41 -0.62 -1.71
CA GLY A 81 3.31 -1.76 -1.51
C GLY A 81 2.58 -3.04 -1.08
N LEU A 82 1.49 -2.91 -0.31
CA LEU A 82 0.63 -4.06 0.03
C LEU A 82 -0.09 -4.60 -1.20
N TRP A 83 -0.63 -3.71 -2.06
CA TRP A 83 -1.26 -4.07 -3.32
C TRP A 83 -0.30 -4.81 -4.25
N ARG A 84 0.90 -4.30 -4.44
CA ARG A 84 1.95 -4.99 -5.22
C ARG A 84 2.25 -6.39 -4.68
N GLY A 85 2.25 -6.55 -3.36
CA GLY A 85 2.39 -7.87 -2.74
C GLY A 85 1.22 -8.82 -3.02
N VAL A 86 -0.01 -8.31 -3.11
CA VAL A 86 -1.19 -9.10 -3.54
C VAL A 86 -1.02 -9.54 -4.99
N VAL A 87 -0.65 -8.61 -5.88
CA VAL A 87 -0.42 -8.88 -7.31
C VAL A 87 0.66 -9.96 -7.47
N PHE A 88 1.82 -9.79 -6.82
CA PHE A 88 2.89 -10.78 -6.83
C PHE A 88 2.42 -12.19 -6.43
N GLY A 89 1.59 -12.28 -5.41
CA GLY A 89 1.07 -13.56 -4.93
C GLY A 89 -0.01 -14.20 -5.80
N LEU A 90 -0.60 -13.43 -6.73
CA LEU A 90 -1.63 -13.90 -7.67
C LEU A 90 -1.09 -14.20 -9.06
N GLU A 91 0.11 -13.68 -9.39
CA GLU A 91 0.70 -13.89 -10.71
C GLU A 91 1.21 -15.33 -10.88
N PRO A 92 0.86 -15.99 -11.99
CA PRO A 92 1.45 -17.29 -12.33
C PRO A 92 2.97 -17.15 -12.54
N PRO A 93 3.80 -18.11 -12.10
CA PRO A 93 5.25 -18.07 -12.28
C PRO A 93 5.68 -17.87 -13.75
N LEU A 94 4.91 -18.39 -14.68
CA LEU A 94 5.16 -18.24 -16.12
C LEU A 94 4.96 -16.80 -16.61
N ALA A 95 3.98 -16.07 -16.07
CA ALA A 95 3.75 -14.66 -16.40
C ALA A 95 4.91 -13.79 -15.93
N VAL A 96 5.48 -14.08 -14.75
CA VAL A 96 6.68 -13.41 -14.24
C VAL A 96 7.87 -13.64 -15.17
N LEU A 97 8.11 -14.88 -15.60
CA LEU A 97 9.21 -15.22 -16.51
C LEU A 97 9.07 -14.53 -17.88
N LEU A 98 7.87 -14.47 -18.43
CA LEU A 98 7.60 -13.81 -19.73
C LEU A 98 7.71 -12.28 -19.62
N ALA A 99 7.38 -11.71 -18.46
CA ALA A 99 7.50 -10.29 -18.22
C ALA A 99 8.97 -9.86 -18.04
N LEU A 100 9.82 -10.68 -17.39
CA LEU A 100 11.24 -10.41 -17.21
C LEU A 100 12.00 -10.16 -18.53
N GLY A 101 11.49 -10.67 -19.67
CA GLY A 101 12.08 -10.43 -21.00
C GLY A 101 11.69 -9.12 -21.69
N ARG A 102 10.76 -8.31 -21.14
CA ARG A 102 10.16 -7.18 -21.88
C ARG A 102 10.52 -5.77 -21.39
N GLY A 103 11.43 -5.59 -20.47
CA GLY A 103 12.09 -4.30 -20.14
C GLY A 103 11.23 -3.14 -19.58
N VAL A 104 9.89 -3.22 -19.56
CA VAL A 104 9.00 -2.12 -19.13
C VAL A 104 8.19 -2.52 -17.89
N GLN A 105 8.81 -3.21 -16.96
CA GLN A 105 8.09 -3.86 -15.86
C GLN A 105 7.72 -2.90 -14.71
N GLY A 106 8.52 -1.87 -14.47
CA GLY A 106 8.30 -0.92 -13.38
C GLY A 106 7.05 -0.05 -13.57
N ALA A 107 6.66 0.21 -14.82
CA ALA A 107 5.51 1.05 -15.16
C ALA A 107 4.16 0.31 -15.17
N ASN A 108 4.15 -1.03 -15.06
CA ASN A 108 2.90 -1.80 -15.05
C ASN A 108 2.37 -1.95 -13.61
N PRO A 109 1.23 -1.32 -13.26
CA PRO A 109 0.68 -1.40 -11.91
C PRO A 109 0.14 -2.79 -11.54
N PHE A 110 -0.03 -3.67 -12.52
CA PHE A 110 -0.49 -5.05 -12.36
C PHE A 110 0.64 -6.06 -12.43
N PHE A 111 1.87 -5.62 -12.28
CA PHE A 111 3.05 -6.48 -12.23
C PHE A 111 3.92 -6.13 -11.01
N ALA A 112 4.34 -7.14 -10.28
CA ALA A 112 5.27 -7.00 -9.18
C ALA A 112 6.37 -8.07 -9.30
N SER A 113 7.61 -7.63 -9.43
CA SER A 113 8.78 -8.52 -9.55
C SER A 113 9.17 -9.17 -8.23
N GLU A 114 8.85 -8.52 -7.11
CA GLU A 114 9.28 -8.94 -5.77
C GLU A 114 8.16 -8.82 -4.74
N PRO A 115 8.15 -9.70 -3.73
CA PRO A 115 7.22 -9.57 -2.61
C PRO A 115 7.57 -8.33 -1.76
N PRO A 116 6.59 -7.73 -1.07
CA PRO A 116 6.86 -6.61 -0.19
C PRO A 116 7.85 -7.03 0.91
N PRO A 117 8.87 -6.21 1.21
CA PRO A 117 9.83 -6.52 2.26
C PRO A 117 9.12 -6.57 3.62
N LEU A 118 9.54 -7.51 4.48
CA LEU A 118 8.95 -7.70 5.80
C LEU A 118 8.88 -6.41 6.64
N PRO A 119 9.91 -5.53 6.66
CA PRO A 119 9.84 -4.25 7.36
C PRO A 119 8.67 -3.37 6.91
N PHE A 120 8.32 -3.39 5.63
CA PHE A 120 7.18 -2.63 5.11
C PHE A 120 5.84 -3.18 5.60
N VAL A 121 5.70 -4.51 5.67
CA VAL A 121 4.48 -5.14 6.22
C VAL A 121 4.34 -4.82 7.71
N LEU A 122 5.44 -4.88 8.47
CA LEU A 122 5.46 -4.51 9.89
C LEU A 122 5.13 -3.02 10.08
N TRP A 123 5.67 -2.14 9.24
CA TRP A 123 5.31 -0.73 9.21
C TRP A 123 3.81 -0.52 8.97
N SER A 124 3.24 -1.23 8.00
CA SER A 124 1.80 -1.13 7.69
C SER A 124 0.93 -1.54 8.90
N LEU A 125 1.32 -2.58 9.63
CA LEU A 125 0.64 -2.99 10.86
C LEU A 125 0.80 -1.96 11.98
N ALA A 126 2.00 -1.43 12.18
CA ALA A 126 2.26 -0.37 13.14
C ALA A 126 1.45 0.90 12.81
N TRP A 127 1.37 1.26 11.53
CA TRP A 127 0.56 2.37 11.02
C TRP A 127 -0.93 2.21 11.39
N ILE A 128 -1.51 1.01 11.18
CA ILE A 128 -2.89 0.71 11.57
C ILE A 128 -3.09 0.96 13.08
N VAL A 129 -2.20 0.43 13.91
CA VAL A 129 -2.29 0.58 15.38
C VAL A 129 -2.18 2.05 15.79
N LEU A 130 -1.25 2.80 15.20
CA LEU A 130 -1.04 4.22 15.51
C LEU A 130 -2.24 5.08 15.12
N VAL A 131 -2.76 4.90 13.89
CA VAL A 131 -3.89 5.69 13.39
C VAL A 131 -5.17 5.33 14.14
N LEU A 132 -5.41 4.04 14.42
CA LEU A 132 -6.56 3.60 15.22
C LEU A 132 -6.47 4.13 16.65
N GLY A 133 -5.29 4.06 17.26
CA GLY A 133 -5.04 4.65 18.59
C GLY A 133 -5.32 6.15 18.63
N ALA A 134 -4.84 6.88 17.62
CA ALA A 134 -5.12 8.31 17.48
C ALA A 134 -6.61 8.60 17.29
N ALA A 135 -7.31 7.77 16.51
CA ALA A 135 -8.76 7.87 16.31
C ALA A 135 -9.53 7.67 17.63
N ILE A 136 -9.16 6.65 18.42
CA ILE A 136 -9.77 6.39 19.74
C ILE A 136 -9.55 7.58 20.68
N VAL A 137 -8.34 8.11 20.75
CA VAL A 137 -8.03 9.29 21.58
C VAL A 137 -8.81 10.50 21.12
N ALA A 138 -8.91 10.73 19.81
CA ALA A 138 -9.68 11.84 19.24
C ALA A 138 -11.18 11.72 19.56
N PHE A 139 -11.72 10.51 19.52
CA PHE A 139 -13.11 10.24 19.87
C PHE A 139 -13.39 10.51 21.35
N ARG A 140 -12.55 9.95 22.25
CA ARG A 140 -12.69 10.15 23.71
C ARG A 140 -12.66 11.62 24.14
N ARG A 141 -11.90 12.46 23.44
CA ARG A 141 -11.82 13.90 23.73
C ARG A 141 -13.06 14.69 23.29
N ARG A 142 -13.99 14.07 22.56
CA ARG A 142 -15.26 14.72 22.14
C ARG A 142 -16.42 14.45 23.09
N GLU A 143 -16.32 13.39 23.87
CA GLU A 143 -17.38 12.99 24.82
C GLU A 143 -17.19 13.66 26.21
N LEU A 144 -16.12 14.44 26.39
CA LEU A 144 -15.85 15.25 27.58
C LEU A 144 -16.06 16.73 27.29
#